data_8f1cd9595841f25794c920ae143b2c00
#
_entry.id   8f1cd9595841f25794c920ae143b2c00
#
_cell.length_a   1.000
_cell.length_b   1.000
_cell.length_c   1.000
_cell.angle_alpha   90.00
_cell.angle_beta   90.00
_cell.angle_gamma   90.00
#
_symmetry.space_group_name_H-M   'P 1'
#
loop_
_entity.id
_entity.type
_entity.pdbx_description
1 polymer ?
#
loop_
_entity_poly.entity_id
_entity_poly.type
_entity_poly.pdbx_seq_one_letter_code
_entity_poly.pdbx_strand_id
1 'polypeptide(L)'
;MKTLKTLSFALGALVLGAAAMPALAADLAHGKTLVEKGNCVACHGAGMNKPISPDYPKLAGQHADYLYHALMSYQVSGNALVGRSNAIMAGQVNANPAVTGKDGKPRPFTRKELKDIAAYIESLPGDLVLKK
;
A
#
# COMPACT_ATOMS: atom_id res chain seq x y z
N MET A 1 63.05 1.73 45.75
CA MET A 1 62.47 0.90 44.71
C MET A 1 60.95 1.12 44.76
N LYS A 2 60.42 1.90 43.81
CA LYS A 2 58.93 2.23 43.75
C LYS A 2 58.31 1.45 42.60
N THR A 3 57.46 0.50 42.90
CA THR A 3 56.71 -0.33 41.94
C THR A 3 55.56 0.47 41.36
N LEU A 4 55.61 0.73 40.07
CA LEU A 4 54.58 1.38 39.28
C LEU A 4 53.50 0.35 38.95
N LYS A 5 52.30 0.52 39.49
CA LYS A 5 51.12 -0.30 39.12
C LYS A 5 50.49 0.27 37.88
N THR A 6 50.57 -0.45 36.77
CA THR A 6 49.87 -0.14 35.54
C THR A 6 48.38 -0.48 35.66
N LEU A 7 47.54 0.55 35.56
CA LEU A 7 46.08 0.40 35.55
C LEU A 7 45.63 0.18 34.11
N SER A 8 45.25 -1.07 33.79
CA SER A 8 44.67 -1.40 32.46
C SER A 8 43.21 -0.99 32.44
N PHE A 9 42.89 0.04 31.67
CA PHE A 9 41.51 0.40 31.34
C PHE A 9 41.01 -0.51 30.20
N ALA A 10 40.13 -1.43 30.52
CA ALA A 10 39.40 -2.19 29.50
C ALA A 10 38.27 -1.31 28.95
N LEU A 11 38.42 -0.85 27.71
CA LEU A 11 37.42 -0.10 26.98
C LEU A 11 36.39 -1.10 26.43
N GLY A 12 35.24 -1.28 27.13
CA GLY A 12 34.15 -2.09 26.68
C GLY A 12 33.39 -1.38 25.55
N ALA A 13 33.53 -1.87 24.33
CA ALA A 13 32.77 -1.40 23.19
C ALA A 13 31.31 -1.87 23.33
N LEU A 14 30.41 -0.95 23.69
CA LEU A 14 28.97 -1.18 23.71
C LEU A 14 28.45 -1.17 22.26
N VAL A 15 28.29 -2.34 21.64
CA VAL A 15 27.67 -2.48 20.32
C VAL A 15 26.18 -2.29 20.50
N LEU A 16 25.68 -1.08 20.25
CA LEU A 16 24.24 -0.86 20.08
C LEU A 16 23.80 -1.55 18.78
N GLY A 17 23.25 -2.75 18.90
CA GLY A 17 22.54 -3.42 17.81
C GLY A 17 21.28 -2.61 17.48
N ALA A 18 21.31 -1.82 16.41
CA ALA A 18 20.08 -1.23 15.85
C ALA A 18 19.24 -2.39 15.32
N ALA A 19 18.20 -2.77 16.07
CA ALA A 19 17.16 -3.66 15.59
C ALA A 19 16.43 -2.93 14.46
N ALA A 20 16.82 -3.21 13.21
CA ALA A 20 16.08 -2.77 12.04
C ALA A 20 14.69 -3.44 12.12
N MET A 21 13.65 -2.68 12.50
CA MET A 21 12.28 -3.13 12.36
C MET A 21 12.05 -3.41 10.87
N PRO A 22 11.61 -4.62 10.48
CA PRO A 22 11.25 -4.86 9.09
C PRO A 22 10.11 -3.90 8.76
N ALA A 23 10.37 -2.90 7.92
CA ALA A 23 9.30 -2.18 7.24
C ALA A 23 8.50 -3.25 6.52
N LEU A 24 7.21 -3.42 6.86
CA LEU A 24 6.33 -4.38 6.20
C LEU A 24 6.29 -3.98 4.72
N ALA A 25 7.11 -4.63 3.91
CA ALA A 25 7.09 -4.49 2.47
C ALA A 25 5.70 -4.88 1.96
N ALA A 26 5.25 -4.22 0.89
CA ALA A 26 3.99 -4.58 0.26
C ALA A 26 4.07 -5.99 -0.32
N ASP A 27 2.99 -6.75 -0.19
CA ASP A 27 2.86 -8.11 -0.72
C ASP A 27 2.14 -8.05 -2.07
N LEU A 28 2.91 -8.24 -3.16
CA LEU A 28 2.38 -8.19 -4.52
C LEU A 28 1.41 -9.34 -4.82
N ALA A 29 1.65 -10.53 -4.27
CA ALA A 29 0.77 -11.68 -4.48
C ALA A 29 -0.58 -11.48 -3.77
N HIS A 30 -0.54 -10.95 -2.56
CA HIS A 30 -1.74 -10.57 -1.83
C HIS A 30 -2.47 -9.43 -2.54
N GLY A 31 -1.77 -8.40 -3.00
CA GLY A 31 -2.33 -7.30 -3.78
C GLY A 31 -3.04 -7.77 -5.06
N LYS A 32 -2.41 -8.68 -5.80
CA LYS A 32 -3.03 -9.34 -6.96
C LYS A 32 -4.35 -10.03 -6.60
N THR A 33 -4.32 -10.83 -5.54
CA THR A 33 -5.50 -11.55 -5.06
C THR A 33 -6.64 -10.60 -4.71
N LEU A 34 -6.34 -9.47 -4.04
CA LEU A 34 -7.33 -8.46 -3.67
C LEU A 34 -7.92 -7.75 -4.90
N VAL A 35 -7.09 -7.42 -5.90
CA VAL A 35 -7.55 -6.80 -7.15
C VAL A 35 -8.47 -7.74 -7.93
N GLU A 36 -8.13 -9.02 -8.01
CA GLU A 36 -8.92 -10.04 -8.71
C GLU A 36 -10.25 -10.31 -7.98
N LYS A 37 -10.20 -10.62 -6.69
CA LYS A 37 -11.41 -10.88 -5.88
C LYS A 37 -12.29 -9.63 -5.72
N GLY A 38 -11.67 -8.46 -5.66
CA GLY A 38 -12.36 -7.17 -5.60
C GLY A 38 -12.97 -6.73 -6.92
N ASN A 39 -12.72 -7.53 -7.99
CA ASN A 39 -13.23 -7.28 -9.34
C ASN A 39 -12.91 -5.87 -9.89
N CYS A 40 -11.74 -5.34 -9.52
CA CYS A 40 -11.32 -4.00 -9.94
C CYS A 40 -11.22 -3.86 -11.47
N VAL A 41 -10.88 -4.97 -12.13
CA VAL A 41 -10.79 -5.05 -13.59
C VAL A 41 -12.14 -4.87 -14.31
N ALA A 42 -13.26 -5.03 -13.62
CA ALA A 42 -14.57 -4.82 -14.23
C ALA A 42 -14.77 -3.39 -14.75
N CYS A 43 -14.14 -2.41 -14.10
CA CYS A 43 -14.20 -1.00 -14.50
C CYS A 43 -12.90 -0.52 -15.12
N HIS A 44 -11.75 -0.86 -14.49
CA HIS A 44 -10.43 -0.41 -14.95
C HIS A 44 -9.87 -1.27 -16.09
N GLY A 45 -10.56 -2.34 -16.45
CA GLY A 45 -10.28 -3.20 -17.60
C GLY A 45 -9.11 -4.15 -17.40
N ALA A 46 -8.87 -4.98 -18.39
CA ALA A 46 -7.82 -5.97 -18.38
C ALA A 46 -6.45 -5.34 -18.13
N GLY A 47 -5.69 -5.95 -17.20
CA GLY A 47 -4.39 -5.44 -16.78
C GLY A 47 -4.43 -4.06 -16.14
N MET A 48 -5.60 -3.58 -15.67
CA MET A 48 -5.79 -2.24 -15.10
C MET A 48 -5.43 -1.10 -16.07
N ASN A 49 -5.42 -1.36 -17.39
CA ASN A 49 -4.97 -0.43 -18.42
C ASN A 49 -5.93 -0.29 -19.61
N LYS A 50 -7.04 -1.03 -19.63
CA LYS A 50 -8.05 -1.01 -20.69
C LYS A 50 -9.43 -0.75 -20.11
N PRO A 51 -9.69 0.46 -19.56
CA PRO A 51 -10.96 0.77 -18.90
C PRO A 51 -12.14 0.60 -19.85
N ILE A 52 -13.29 0.21 -19.30
CA ILE A 52 -14.52 -0.03 -20.07
C ILE A 52 -15.18 1.25 -20.57
N SER A 53 -14.83 2.40 -20.02
CA SER A 53 -15.29 3.74 -20.37
C SER A 53 -14.20 4.77 -20.11
N PRO A 54 -14.16 5.90 -20.84
CA PRO A 54 -13.24 7.01 -20.57
C PRO A 54 -13.33 7.60 -19.17
N ASP A 55 -14.44 7.39 -18.47
CA ASP A 55 -14.65 7.87 -17.09
C ASP A 55 -13.81 7.10 -16.05
N TYR A 56 -13.34 5.91 -16.42
CA TYR A 56 -12.51 5.10 -15.54
C TYR A 56 -11.03 5.28 -15.89
N PRO A 57 -10.17 5.60 -14.92
CA PRO A 57 -8.75 5.81 -15.21
C PRO A 57 -8.01 4.51 -15.49
N LYS A 58 -7.00 4.58 -16.37
CA LYS A 58 -5.94 3.60 -16.45
C LYS A 58 -5.11 3.69 -15.18
N LEU A 59 -4.75 2.57 -14.58
CA LEU A 59 -4.06 2.54 -13.29
C LEU A 59 -2.71 1.82 -13.34
N ALA A 60 -2.53 0.87 -14.27
CA ALA A 60 -1.30 0.09 -14.40
C ALA A 60 -0.06 1.00 -14.54
N GLY A 61 0.99 0.71 -13.77
CA GLY A 61 2.22 1.47 -13.76
C GLY A 61 2.17 2.82 -13.03
N GLN A 62 1.02 3.18 -12.44
CA GLN A 62 0.93 4.38 -11.59
C GLN A 62 1.67 4.16 -10.27
N HIS A 63 2.31 5.19 -9.74
CA HIS A 63 3.04 5.13 -8.48
C HIS A 63 2.22 4.59 -7.31
N ALA A 64 2.78 3.63 -6.58
CA ALA A 64 2.09 2.97 -5.47
C ALA A 64 1.70 3.92 -4.35
N ASP A 65 2.53 4.90 -4.02
CA ASP A 65 2.22 5.90 -3.00
C ASP A 65 1.02 6.77 -3.38
N TYR A 66 0.96 7.22 -4.65
CA TYR A 66 -0.20 7.95 -5.17
C TYR A 66 -1.47 7.09 -5.11
N LEU A 67 -1.42 5.85 -5.59
CA LEU A 67 -2.55 4.92 -5.56
C LEU A 67 -3.03 4.66 -4.14
N TYR A 68 -2.09 4.43 -3.22
CA TYR A 68 -2.39 4.21 -1.81
C TYR A 68 -3.15 5.40 -1.20
N HIS A 69 -2.63 6.62 -1.38
CA HIS A 69 -3.28 7.83 -0.87
C HIS A 69 -4.62 8.11 -1.55
N ALA A 70 -4.73 7.84 -2.85
CA ALA A 70 -5.99 7.94 -3.58
C ALA A 70 -7.05 6.98 -3.03
N LEU A 71 -6.69 5.71 -2.79
CA LEU A 71 -7.60 4.71 -2.21
C LEU A 71 -8.00 5.09 -0.79
N MET A 72 -7.06 5.54 0.05
CA MET A 72 -7.36 6.03 1.39
C MET A 72 -8.32 7.23 1.38
N SER A 73 -8.17 8.14 0.41
CA SER A 73 -9.04 9.30 0.28
C SER A 73 -10.50 8.95 0.05
N TYR A 74 -10.78 7.81 -0.59
CA TYR A 74 -12.16 7.30 -0.74
C TYR A 74 -12.73 6.72 0.56
N GLN A 75 -11.90 6.45 1.57
CA GLN A 75 -12.35 6.03 2.90
C GLN A 75 -12.69 7.21 3.81
N VAL A 76 -12.33 8.44 3.41
CA VAL A 76 -12.63 9.65 4.17
C VAL A 76 -13.98 10.18 3.72
N SER A 77 -14.95 10.20 4.63
CA SER A 77 -16.27 10.81 4.41
C SER A 77 -16.37 12.18 5.08
N GLY A 78 -17.13 13.08 4.44
CA GLY A 78 -17.47 14.38 5.04
C GLY A 78 -16.33 15.43 5.07
N ASN A 79 -15.19 15.16 4.47
CA ASN A 79 -14.09 16.12 4.37
C ASN A 79 -13.70 16.35 2.90
N ALA A 80 -14.16 17.45 2.32
CA ALA A 80 -13.90 17.79 0.92
C ALA A 80 -12.43 18.15 0.62
N LEU A 81 -11.62 18.46 1.64
CA LEU A 81 -10.22 18.85 1.45
C LEU A 81 -9.30 17.63 1.20
N VAL A 82 -9.64 16.48 1.79
CA VAL A 82 -8.78 15.28 1.72
C VAL A 82 -9.54 14.05 1.22
N GLY A 83 -10.86 14.06 1.21
CA GLY A 83 -11.71 12.97 0.74
C GLY A 83 -11.95 13.03 -0.77
N ARG A 84 -12.27 11.87 -1.35
CA ARG A 84 -12.74 11.75 -2.74
C ARG A 84 -14.21 11.36 -2.73
N SER A 85 -15.02 11.99 -3.59
CA SER A 85 -16.48 11.90 -3.55
C SER A 85 -17.08 10.91 -4.56
N ASN A 86 -16.28 10.20 -5.36
CA ASN A 86 -16.83 9.20 -6.28
C ASN A 86 -17.45 8.04 -5.49
N ALA A 87 -18.78 7.92 -5.56
CA ALA A 87 -19.54 6.97 -4.76
C ALA A 87 -19.24 5.50 -5.11
N ILE A 88 -18.92 5.20 -6.38
CA ILE A 88 -18.58 3.84 -6.81
C ILE A 88 -17.27 3.43 -6.15
N MET A 89 -16.22 4.26 -6.28
CA MET A 89 -14.93 3.96 -5.67
C MET A 89 -14.99 3.95 -4.16
N ALA A 90 -15.75 4.84 -3.53
CA ALA A 90 -15.98 4.82 -2.09
C ALA A 90 -16.63 3.49 -1.65
N GLY A 91 -17.63 2.99 -2.39
CA GLY A 91 -18.20 1.67 -2.16
C GLY A 91 -17.17 0.54 -2.29
N GLN A 92 -16.33 0.59 -3.32
CA GLN A 92 -15.30 -0.42 -3.57
C GLN A 92 -14.25 -0.49 -2.46
N VAL A 93 -13.84 0.62 -1.88
CA VAL A 93 -12.82 0.60 -0.82
C VAL A 93 -13.38 0.39 0.59
N ASN A 94 -14.65 0.69 0.81
CA ASN A 94 -15.27 0.60 2.14
C ASN A 94 -16.11 -0.67 2.37
N ALA A 95 -16.58 -1.33 1.31
CA ALA A 95 -17.47 -2.49 1.43
C ALA A 95 -17.24 -3.51 0.30
N ASN A 96 -15.99 -3.77 -0.06
CA ASN A 96 -15.67 -4.72 -1.11
C ASN A 96 -15.81 -6.17 -0.63
N PRO A 97 -16.49 -7.05 -1.41
CA PRO A 97 -16.66 -8.45 -1.03
C PRO A 97 -15.35 -9.28 -0.99
N ALA A 98 -14.24 -8.75 -1.52
CA ALA A 98 -12.93 -9.40 -1.41
C ALA A 98 -12.45 -9.54 0.04
N VAL A 99 -12.96 -8.69 0.95
CA VAL A 99 -12.58 -8.67 2.36
C VAL A 99 -13.81 -8.63 3.25
N THR A 100 -13.89 -9.57 4.19
CA THR A 100 -15.01 -9.68 5.12
C THR A 100 -14.57 -9.52 6.56
N GLY A 101 -15.46 -9.00 7.38
CA GLY A 101 -15.28 -8.97 8.83
C GLY A 101 -15.58 -10.31 9.49
N LYS A 102 -15.49 -10.35 10.82
CA LYS A 102 -15.83 -11.54 11.61
C LYS A 102 -17.31 -11.94 11.52
N ASP A 103 -18.15 -10.99 11.16
CA ASP A 103 -19.59 -11.17 10.92
C ASP A 103 -19.93 -11.66 9.51
N GLY A 104 -18.93 -11.93 8.68
CA GLY A 104 -19.08 -12.36 7.29
C GLY A 104 -19.49 -11.25 6.31
N LYS A 105 -19.64 -10.01 6.79
CA LYS A 105 -20.02 -8.87 5.93
C LYS A 105 -18.78 -8.19 5.32
N PRO A 106 -18.92 -7.60 4.13
CA PRO A 106 -17.86 -6.76 3.56
C PRO A 106 -17.42 -5.65 4.53
N ARG A 107 -16.14 -5.38 4.58
CA ARG A 107 -15.54 -4.34 5.41
C ARG A 107 -14.62 -3.42 4.58
N PRO A 108 -14.24 -2.25 5.12
CA PRO A 108 -13.19 -1.44 4.50
C PRO A 108 -11.88 -2.22 4.38
N PHE A 109 -11.15 -1.96 3.29
CA PHE A 109 -9.76 -2.39 3.19
C PHE A 109 -8.92 -1.77 4.30
N THR A 110 -8.03 -2.55 4.90
CA THR A 110 -7.02 -2.04 5.83
C THR A 110 -5.94 -1.27 5.08
N ARG A 111 -5.18 -0.45 5.81
CA ARG A 111 -4.04 0.27 5.24
C ARG A 111 -3.01 -0.66 4.59
N LYS A 112 -2.79 -1.86 5.16
CA LYS A 112 -1.88 -2.84 4.58
C LYS A 112 -2.42 -3.37 3.25
N GLU A 113 -3.69 -3.76 3.20
CA GLU A 113 -4.33 -4.22 1.98
C GLU A 113 -4.31 -3.17 0.88
N LEU A 114 -4.56 -1.89 1.21
CA LEU A 114 -4.44 -0.79 0.24
C LEU A 114 -3.01 -0.60 -0.27
N LYS A 115 -1.99 -0.79 0.57
CA LYS A 115 -0.58 -0.78 0.13
C LYS A 115 -0.27 -1.94 -0.79
N ASP A 116 -0.75 -3.14 -0.48
CA ASP A 116 -0.53 -4.34 -1.29
C ASP A 116 -1.20 -4.17 -2.67
N ILE A 117 -2.45 -3.68 -2.72
CA ILE A 117 -3.17 -3.35 -3.96
C ILE A 117 -2.39 -2.32 -4.79
N ALA A 118 -1.97 -1.22 -4.16
CA ALA A 118 -1.25 -0.15 -4.83
C ALA A 118 0.08 -0.61 -5.43
N ALA A 119 0.86 -1.37 -4.68
CA ALA A 119 2.13 -1.92 -5.14
C ALA A 119 1.94 -2.93 -6.29
N TYR A 120 0.91 -3.78 -6.22
CA TYR A 120 0.60 -4.69 -7.32
C TYR A 120 0.24 -3.93 -8.60
N ILE A 121 -0.60 -2.89 -8.51
CA ILE A 121 -1.01 -2.09 -9.69
C ILE A 121 0.19 -1.35 -10.29
N GLU A 122 1.10 -0.79 -9.48
CA GLU A 122 2.35 -0.19 -9.95
C GLU A 122 3.22 -1.18 -10.71
N SER A 123 3.26 -2.44 -10.29
CA SER A 123 4.05 -3.50 -10.92
C SER A 123 3.52 -3.95 -12.29
N LEU A 124 2.30 -3.56 -12.64
CA LEU A 124 1.70 -3.92 -13.93
C LEU A 124 2.25 -3.05 -15.07
N PRO A 125 2.45 -3.63 -16.27
CA PRO A 125 2.84 -2.85 -17.44
C PRO A 125 1.71 -1.90 -17.82
N GLY A 126 2.02 -0.60 -17.84
CA GLY A 126 1.08 0.47 -18.18
C GLY A 126 1.62 1.37 -19.27
N ASP A 127 0.74 2.24 -19.78
CA ASP A 127 1.08 3.25 -20.80
C ASP A 127 1.65 4.53 -20.16
N LEU A 128 1.69 4.60 -18.82
CA LEU A 128 2.22 5.75 -18.10
C LEU A 128 3.74 5.75 -18.20
N VAL A 129 4.26 6.51 -19.16
CA VAL A 129 5.70 6.73 -19.31
C VAL A 129 6.08 7.97 -18.54
N LEU A 130 6.81 7.77 -17.44
CA LEU A 130 7.42 8.87 -16.71
C LEU A 130 8.58 9.41 -17.54
N LYS A 131 8.42 10.62 -18.09
CA LYS A 131 9.56 11.36 -18.64
C LYS A 131 10.42 11.81 -17.49
N LYS A 132 11.65 11.28 -17.43
CA LYS A 132 12.69 11.77 -16.53
C LYS A 132 13.21 13.10 -17.01
#